data_50f49bd1e544ef193f839266b746ab1a
#
_entry.id   50f49bd1e544ef193f839266b746ab1a
#
_cell.length_a   1.000
_cell.length_b   1.000
_cell.length_c   1.000
_cell.angle_alpha   90.00
_cell.angle_beta   90.00
_cell.angle_gamma   90.00
#
_symmetry.space_group_name_H-M   'P 1'
#
loop_
_entity.id
_entity.type
_entity.pdbx_description
1 polymer ?
#
loop_
_entity_poly.entity_id
_entity_poly.type
_entity_poly.pdbx_seq_one_letter_code
_entity_poly.pdbx_strand_id
1 'polypeptide(L)'
;MNYYSTNGTAPMANLKKAVVKGLAEDRGLYMPEHIKTLPQAFFDNIQDMSFRDIAYNVAAAFFGEDVDGDALQDIVYDTLSFDCPVVKVTDNIYSLELFHGPTLAFKDVGARFMARLLQYFLRCSGNEEQVNVLVATSGDTGSAVANGFLGVEGIHVYVLYPKGKVSPIQECQFTTLGHNITAIEVDGVFDDCQALVKSAFMDAELNEHMRLTSANSINVARFLPQAFYYFNAYAQLRRLGKAADMVVCVPSGNFGNICAGLFAKRMGLPIKHFIAANNANDVFYQYLQTGIYTPQPSIQTIANAMDVGDPSNFARIYDLYGKDWAAIRSDISGATYTDEQIADTMRQVFKMTGYVCDPHGACGFRALSERLRKGETGVFLETAHPAKFKQTVDGILGSDIEIPAKLQAFMNGKKQSVAMPGDFKAFKQYLLGE
;
A
#
# COMPACT_ATOMS: atom_id res chain seq x y z
N MET A 1 -12.85 -1.44 19.39
CA MET A 1 -13.35 -1.73 18.02
C MET A 1 -13.26 -3.21 17.74
N ASN A 2 -14.34 -3.85 17.27
CA ASN A 2 -14.29 -5.25 16.83
C ASN A 2 -14.04 -5.35 15.33
N TYR A 3 -13.51 -6.49 14.92
CA TYR A 3 -13.21 -6.82 13.54
C TYR A 3 -13.82 -8.18 13.18
N TYR A 4 -14.52 -8.25 12.07
CA TYR A 4 -15.05 -9.49 11.50
C TYR A 4 -14.25 -9.92 10.28
N SER A 5 -14.45 -11.15 9.83
CA SER A 5 -13.82 -11.70 8.63
C SER A 5 -14.71 -11.51 7.39
N THR A 6 -14.13 -11.14 6.26
CA THR A 6 -14.85 -11.09 4.96
C THR A 6 -15.45 -12.44 4.54
N ASN A 7 -14.92 -13.56 5.05
CA ASN A 7 -15.48 -14.91 4.82
C ASN A 7 -16.63 -15.26 5.79
N GLY A 8 -16.77 -14.52 6.91
CA GLY A 8 -17.92 -14.57 7.79
C GLY A 8 -18.04 -15.79 8.72
N THR A 9 -17.05 -16.70 8.75
CA THR A 9 -17.08 -17.89 9.60
C THR A 9 -16.11 -17.86 10.77
N ALA A 10 -15.13 -16.96 10.74
CA ALA A 10 -14.19 -16.75 11.85
C ALA A 10 -14.87 -15.96 13.00
N PRO A 11 -14.45 -16.19 14.25
CA PRO A 11 -14.93 -15.39 15.37
C PRO A 11 -14.47 -13.93 15.25
N MET A 12 -15.24 -13.01 15.86
CA MET A 12 -14.86 -11.62 15.99
C MET A 12 -13.50 -11.48 16.68
N ALA A 13 -12.72 -10.52 16.25
CA ALA A 13 -11.40 -10.21 16.79
C ALA A 13 -11.37 -8.77 17.32
N ASN A 14 -10.58 -8.51 18.37
CA ASN A 14 -10.18 -7.16 18.74
C ASN A 14 -9.05 -6.66 17.82
N LEU A 15 -8.74 -5.38 17.90
CA LEU A 15 -7.69 -4.77 17.07
C LEU A 15 -6.34 -5.49 17.22
N LYS A 16 -5.91 -5.77 18.46
CA LYS A 16 -4.64 -6.46 18.73
C LYS A 16 -4.55 -7.79 17.99
N LYS A 17 -5.61 -8.62 18.09
CA LYS A 17 -5.66 -9.91 17.39
C LYS A 17 -5.63 -9.73 15.87
N ALA A 18 -6.40 -8.78 15.33
CA ALA A 18 -6.45 -8.51 13.89
C ALA A 18 -5.09 -8.05 13.33
N VAL A 19 -4.36 -7.22 14.09
CA VAL A 19 -3.01 -6.74 13.70
C VAL A 19 -1.96 -7.84 13.82
N VAL A 20 -1.95 -8.57 14.96
CA VAL A 20 -0.93 -9.60 15.23
C VAL A 20 -1.12 -10.81 14.29
N LYS A 21 -2.34 -11.22 14.00
CA LYS A 21 -2.60 -12.35 13.08
C LYS A 21 -2.56 -11.96 11.61
N GLY A 22 -3.03 -10.76 11.26
CA GLY A 22 -3.10 -10.27 9.89
C GLY A 22 -4.22 -10.89 9.04
N LEU A 23 -4.52 -12.18 9.23
CA LEU A 23 -5.61 -12.93 8.59
C LEU A 23 -6.50 -13.60 9.64
N ALA A 24 -7.80 -13.70 9.33
CA ALA A 24 -8.74 -14.45 10.15
C ALA A 24 -8.54 -15.97 10.00
N GLU A 25 -9.07 -16.74 10.94
CA GLU A 25 -8.95 -18.20 11.00
C GLU A 25 -9.55 -18.90 9.77
N ASP A 26 -10.58 -18.28 9.17
CA ASP A 26 -11.22 -18.75 7.94
C ASP A 26 -10.54 -18.22 6.65
N ARG A 27 -9.35 -17.60 6.78
CA ARG A 27 -8.56 -16.99 5.70
C ARG A 27 -9.20 -15.74 5.08
N GLY A 28 -10.28 -15.22 5.67
CA GLY A 28 -10.86 -13.94 5.28
C GLY A 28 -10.03 -12.78 5.81
N LEU A 29 -10.25 -11.62 5.21
CA LEU A 29 -9.61 -10.38 5.62
C LEU A 29 -10.39 -9.74 6.77
N TYR A 30 -9.69 -9.20 7.76
CA TYR A 30 -10.32 -8.44 8.82
C TYR A 30 -10.90 -7.12 8.32
N MET A 31 -12.14 -6.84 8.73
CA MET A 31 -12.89 -5.61 8.50
C MET A 31 -13.37 -5.03 9.82
N PRO A 32 -13.30 -3.72 10.06
CA PRO A 32 -13.87 -3.12 11.26
C PRO A 32 -15.39 -3.29 11.23
N GLU A 33 -15.99 -3.61 12.38
CA GLU A 33 -17.44 -3.81 12.53
C GLU A 33 -18.25 -2.58 12.10
N HIS A 34 -17.68 -1.39 12.28
CA HIS A 34 -18.25 -0.14 11.80
C HIS A 34 -17.17 0.87 11.41
N ILE A 35 -17.52 1.77 10.50
CA ILE A 35 -16.67 2.89 10.08
C ILE A 35 -17.28 4.17 10.66
N LYS A 36 -16.56 4.82 11.58
CA LYS A 36 -17.03 6.06 12.21
C LYS A 36 -16.96 7.21 11.21
N THR A 37 -18.07 7.95 11.07
CA THR A 37 -18.09 9.21 10.34
C THR A 37 -17.43 10.29 11.19
N LEU A 38 -16.54 11.08 10.59
CA LEU A 38 -15.92 12.22 11.25
C LEU A 38 -16.92 13.39 11.37
N PRO A 39 -16.85 14.19 12.44
CA PRO A 39 -17.78 15.29 12.64
C PRO A 39 -17.62 16.40 11.60
N GLN A 40 -18.70 17.12 11.28
CA GLN A 40 -18.68 18.22 10.32
C GLN A 40 -17.63 19.29 10.67
N ALA A 41 -17.47 19.59 11.97
CA ALA A 41 -16.46 20.53 12.44
C ALA A 41 -15.01 20.15 12.05
N PHE A 42 -14.71 18.87 11.91
CA PHE A 42 -13.42 18.42 11.38
C PHE A 42 -13.24 18.86 9.92
N PHE A 43 -14.25 18.65 9.08
CA PHE A 43 -14.19 19.02 7.67
C PHE A 43 -14.20 20.54 7.47
N ASP A 44 -14.87 21.28 8.33
CA ASP A 44 -14.91 22.76 8.27
C ASP A 44 -13.53 23.38 8.51
N ASN A 45 -12.72 22.75 9.36
CA ASN A 45 -11.41 23.22 9.78
C ASN A 45 -10.22 22.48 9.16
N ILE A 46 -10.45 21.44 8.38
CA ILE A 46 -9.39 20.52 7.89
C ILE A 46 -8.28 21.24 7.12
N GLN A 47 -8.62 22.32 6.42
CA GLN A 47 -7.65 23.10 5.64
C GLN A 47 -6.61 23.83 6.50
N ASP A 48 -6.93 24.09 7.76
CA ASP A 48 -6.05 24.79 8.71
C ASP A 48 -5.24 23.82 9.59
N MET A 49 -5.52 22.51 9.48
CA MET A 49 -4.84 21.47 10.24
C MET A 49 -3.54 21.03 9.55
N SER A 50 -2.56 20.61 10.36
CA SER A 50 -1.37 19.91 9.86
C SER A 50 -1.71 18.50 9.37
N PHE A 51 -0.87 17.92 8.50
CA PHE A 51 -1.07 16.53 8.05
C PHE A 51 -1.09 15.54 9.22
N ARG A 52 -0.24 15.74 10.24
CA ARG A 52 -0.19 14.89 11.43
C ARG A 52 -1.46 14.97 12.25
N ASP A 53 -2.02 16.18 12.44
CA ASP A 53 -3.27 16.36 13.18
C ASP A 53 -4.47 15.77 12.44
N ILE A 54 -4.52 15.92 11.11
CA ILE A 54 -5.51 15.27 10.26
C ILE A 54 -5.42 13.74 10.44
N ALA A 55 -4.23 13.18 10.30
CA ALA A 55 -3.99 11.76 10.42
C ALA A 55 -4.32 11.21 11.82
N TYR A 56 -4.02 11.97 12.88
CA TYR A 56 -4.38 11.59 14.24
C TYR A 56 -5.91 11.47 14.42
N ASN A 57 -6.67 12.44 13.92
CA ASN A 57 -8.15 12.38 13.98
C ASN A 57 -8.71 11.16 13.22
N VAL A 58 -8.14 10.87 12.05
CA VAL A 58 -8.52 9.69 11.26
C VAL A 58 -8.12 8.40 11.98
N ALA A 59 -6.91 8.34 12.52
CA ALA A 59 -6.42 7.20 13.30
C ALA A 59 -7.26 6.94 14.55
N ALA A 60 -7.64 8.00 15.28
CA ALA A 60 -8.48 7.90 16.46
C ALA A 60 -9.87 7.28 16.17
N ALA A 61 -10.41 7.51 14.97
CA ALA A 61 -11.65 6.88 14.55
C ALA A 61 -11.54 5.36 14.39
N PHE A 62 -10.38 4.84 14.00
CA PHE A 62 -10.15 3.40 13.81
C PHE A 62 -9.53 2.72 15.04
N PHE A 63 -8.62 3.39 15.73
CA PHE A 63 -7.72 2.78 16.70
C PHE A 63 -7.90 3.33 18.13
N GLY A 64 -8.58 4.48 18.30
CA GLY A 64 -8.65 5.18 19.57
C GLY A 64 -9.46 4.49 20.66
N GLU A 65 -10.20 3.42 20.37
CA GLU A 65 -10.87 2.59 21.39
C GLU A 65 -9.92 1.54 21.99
N ASP A 66 -8.83 1.20 21.28
CA ASP A 66 -7.94 0.09 21.62
C ASP A 66 -6.51 0.56 21.97
N VAL A 67 -6.17 1.80 21.61
CA VAL A 67 -4.84 2.40 21.79
C VAL A 67 -4.98 3.68 22.60
N ASP A 68 -4.13 3.83 23.61
CA ASP A 68 -4.07 5.06 24.39
C ASP A 68 -3.85 6.29 23.50
N GLY A 69 -4.49 7.42 23.85
CA GLY A 69 -4.51 8.60 22.99
C GLY A 69 -3.12 9.20 22.75
N ASP A 70 -2.30 9.30 23.79
CA ASP A 70 -0.94 9.84 23.69
C ASP A 70 -0.05 8.88 22.88
N ALA A 71 -0.16 7.58 23.13
CA ALA A 71 0.55 6.56 22.37
C ALA A 71 0.13 6.54 20.89
N LEU A 72 -1.16 6.72 20.59
CA LEU A 72 -1.64 6.80 19.21
C LEU A 72 -1.11 8.06 18.51
N GLN A 73 -1.04 9.18 19.22
CA GLN A 73 -0.46 10.41 18.69
C GLN A 73 1.02 10.22 18.34
N ASP A 74 1.79 9.63 19.24
CA ASP A 74 3.21 9.32 19.01
C ASP A 74 3.41 8.41 17.82
N ILE A 75 2.57 7.34 17.68
CA ILE A 75 2.60 6.42 16.53
C ILE A 75 2.36 7.17 15.24
N VAL A 76 1.33 8.02 15.17
CA VAL A 76 0.98 8.79 13.98
C VAL A 76 2.07 9.79 13.63
N TYR A 77 2.57 10.54 14.61
CA TYR A 77 3.53 11.62 14.39
C TYR A 77 4.91 11.09 13.97
N ASP A 78 5.33 9.97 14.53
CA ASP A 78 6.56 9.30 14.07
C ASP A 78 6.38 8.65 12.70
N THR A 79 5.20 8.09 12.41
CA THR A 79 4.89 7.55 11.08
C THR A 79 5.02 8.62 9.99
N LEU A 80 4.47 9.81 10.23
CA LEU A 80 4.41 10.92 9.28
C LEU A 80 5.52 11.94 9.50
N SER A 81 6.79 11.48 9.43
CA SER A 81 7.96 12.35 9.45
C SER A 81 8.24 13.03 8.08
N PHE A 82 7.38 12.85 7.11
CA PHE A 82 7.41 13.38 5.75
C PHE A 82 6.01 13.80 5.30
N ASP A 83 5.94 14.64 4.28
CA ASP A 83 4.67 15.11 3.71
C ASP A 83 4.25 14.27 2.48
N CYS A 84 2.99 14.45 2.09
CA CYS A 84 2.39 13.92 0.86
C CYS A 84 1.76 15.12 0.11
N PRO A 85 2.56 15.88 -0.66
CA PRO A 85 2.09 17.09 -1.29
C PRO A 85 1.17 16.81 -2.49
N VAL A 86 0.22 17.71 -2.70
CA VAL A 86 -0.56 17.83 -3.92
C VAL A 86 0.16 18.79 -4.86
N VAL A 87 0.57 18.29 -6.02
CA VAL A 87 1.31 19.05 -7.04
C VAL A 87 0.45 19.26 -8.27
N LYS A 88 0.33 20.50 -8.74
CA LYS A 88 -0.42 20.81 -9.96
C LYS A 88 0.33 20.28 -11.18
N VAL A 89 -0.33 19.45 -11.99
CA VAL A 89 0.21 18.96 -13.27
C VAL A 89 -0.44 19.68 -14.44
N THR A 90 -1.76 19.82 -14.43
CA THR A 90 -2.52 20.66 -15.37
C THR A 90 -3.49 21.57 -14.62
N ASP A 91 -4.36 22.30 -15.30
CA ASP A 91 -5.29 23.23 -14.63
C ASP A 91 -6.28 22.56 -13.69
N ASN A 92 -6.64 21.32 -13.96
CA ASN A 92 -7.63 20.57 -13.20
C ASN A 92 -7.16 19.16 -12.79
N ILE A 93 -5.90 18.78 -13.08
CA ILE A 93 -5.32 17.50 -12.67
C ILE A 93 -4.11 17.75 -11.78
N TYR A 94 -4.12 17.12 -10.62
CA TYR A 94 -3.09 17.20 -9.60
C TYR A 94 -2.51 15.81 -9.34
N SER A 95 -1.23 15.75 -9.05
CA SER A 95 -0.56 14.57 -8.50
C SER A 95 -0.61 14.63 -6.98
N LEU A 96 -1.00 13.55 -6.32
CA LEU A 96 -0.72 13.33 -4.90
C LEU A 96 0.58 12.53 -4.80
N GLU A 97 1.67 13.21 -4.46
CA GLU A 97 2.99 12.59 -4.38
C GLU A 97 3.16 11.85 -3.07
N LEU A 98 3.17 10.54 -3.11
CA LEU A 98 3.25 9.65 -1.94
C LEU A 98 4.67 9.06 -1.72
N PHE A 99 5.66 9.64 -2.37
CA PHE A 99 7.02 9.11 -2.45
C PHE A 99 8.08 9.94 -1.70
N HIS A 100 7.68 10.72 -0.70
CA HIS A 100 8.61 11.54 0.08
C HIS A 100 9.10 10.85 1.37
N GLY A 101 8.60 9.66 1.66
CA GLY A 101 9.02 8.83 2.78
C GLY A 101 10.42 8.22 2.63
N PRO A 102 10.85 7.39 3.61
CA PRO A 102 12.19 6.79 3.61
C PRO A 102 12.52 5.96 2.39
N THR A 103 11.56 5.19 1.87
CA THR A 103 11.78 4.30 0.71
C THR A 103 11.24 4.83 -0.60
N LEU A 104 10.74 6.07 -0.59
CA LEU A 104 10.19 6.75 -1.75
C LEU A 104 9.03 5.97 -2.40
N ALA A 105 8.13 5.44 -1.59
CA ALA A 105 6.89 4.78 -2.00
C ALA A 105 5.75 5.04 -1.00
N PHE A 106 4.50 5.04 -1.47
CA PHE A 106 3.31 5.25 -0.64
C PHE A 106 3.19 4.26 0.53
N LYS A 107 3.81 3.09 0.37
CA LYS A 107 3.78 2.00 1.34
C LYS A 107 4.50 2.33 2.65
N ASP A 108 5.33 3.37 2.67
CA ASP A 108 6.00 3.84 3.88
C ASP A 108 5.00 4.20 5.00
N VAL A 109 3.89 4.85 4.67
CA VAL A 109 2.86 5.22 5.66
C VAL A 109 2.33 3.99 6.40
N GLY A 110 1.83 3.00 5.66
CA GLY A 110 1.26 1.80 6.27
C GLY A 110 2.31 0.92 6.96
N ALA A 111 3.52 0.81 6.41
CA ALA A 111 4.58 -0.01 7.00
C ALA A 111 5.08 0.57 8.33
N ARG A 112 5.36 1.88 8.37
CA ARG A 112 5.81 2.58 9.57
C ARG A 112 4.73 2.56 10.65
N PHE A 113 3.48 2.82 10.30
CA PHE A 113 2.36 2.77 11.24
C PHE A 113 2.19 1.37 11.84
N MET A 114 2.17 0.33 11.01
CA MET A 114 2.05 -1.05 11.50
C MET A 114 3.20 -1.43 12.43
N ALA A 115 4.43 -1.06 12.11
CA ALA A 115 5.59 -1.38 12.93
C ALA A 115 5.46 -0.81 14.36
N ARG A 116 5.03 0.44 14.48
CA ARG A 116 4.85 1.12 15.76
C ARG A 116 3.64 0.60 16.54
N LEU A 117 2.54 0.35 15.85
CA LEU A 117 1.34 -0.22 16.47
C LEU A 117 1.60 -1.65 16.98
N LEU A 118 2.31 -2.47 16.20
CA LEU A 118 2.68 -3.82 16.63
C LEU A 118 3.62 -3.78 17.85
N GLN A 119 4.62 -2.88 17.85
CA GLN A 119 5.51 -2.69 18.99
C GLN A 119 4.73 -2.24 20.24
N TYR A 120 3.76 -1.32 20.09
CA TYR A 120 2.88 -0.91 21.19
C TYR A 120 2.16 -2.13 21.82
N PHE A 121 1.56 -2.97 21.00
CA PHE A 121 0.86 -4.16 21.50
C PHE A 121 1.80 -5.19 22.15
N LEU A 122 3.02 -5.33 21.66
CA LEU A 122 4.02 -6.20 22.30
C LEU A 122 4.41 -5.69 23.68
N ARG A 123 4.71 -4.40 23.82
CA ARG A 123 5.02 -3.77 25.09
C ARG A 123 3.88 -3.88 26.11
N CYS A 124 2.63 -3.63 25.68
CA CYS A 124 1.45 -3.77 26.55
C CYS A 124 1.20 -5.21 26.99
N SER A 125 1.72 -6.21 26.26
CA SER A 125 1.49 -7.62 26.59
C SER A 125 2.43 -8.16 27.64
N GLY A 126 3.55 -7.47 27.91
CA GLY A 126 4.64 -8.02 28.75
C GLY A 126 5.21 -9.33 28.21
N ASN A 127 4.97 -9.67 26.96
CA ASN A 127 5.42 -10.92 26.33
C ASN A 127 6.73 -10.65 25.60
N GLU A 128 7.78 -11.34 25.99
CA GLU A 128 9.13 -11.22 25.43
C GLU A 128 9.32 -12.06 24.14
N GLU A 129 8.30 -12.83 23.72
CA GLU A 129 8.39 -13.61 22.49
C GLU A 129 8.51 -12.74 21.26
N GLN A 130 9.54 -13.00 20.47
CA GLN A 130 9.78 -12.33 19.20
C GLN A 130 8.63 -12.59 18.21
N VAL A 131 8.17 -11.52 17.54
CA VAL A 131 7.25 -11.62 16.40
C VAL A 131 8.06 -11.65 15.10
N ASN A 132 7.75 -12.61 14.25
CA ASN A 132 8.40 -12.81 12.97
C ASN A 132 7.47 -12.35 11.85
N VAL A 133 7.84 -11.28 11.18
CA VAL A 133 7.09 -10.70 10.05
C VAL A 133 7.58 -11.37 8.77
N LEU A 134 6.69 -12.06 8.07
CA LEU A 134 6.96 -12.61 6.74
C LEU A 134 6.35 -11.69 5.67
N VAL A 135 7.13 -11.33 4.67
CA VAL A 135 6.67 -10.51 3.55
C VAL A 135 7.24 -11.02 2.23
N ALA A 136 6.35 -11.36 1.30
CA ALA A 136 6.74 -11.57 -0.10
C ALA A 136 6.68 -10.23 -0.85
N THR A 137 7.66 -9.95 -1.70
CA THR A 137 7.74 -8.68 -2.39
C THR A 137 8.21 -8.79 -3.84
N SER A 138 7.68 -7.92 -4.69
CA SER A 138 8.19 -7.59 -6.01
C SER A 138 9.05 -6.31 -6.03
N GLY A 139 9.30 -5.69 -4.84
CA GLY A 139 10.12 -4.49 -4.68
C GLY A 139 9.62 -3.58 -3.55
N ASP A 140 8.69 -2.67 -3.82
CA ASP A 140 8.28 -1.59 -2.91
C ASP A 140 7.72 -2.05 -1.56
N THR A 141 6.96 -3.14 -1.53
CA THR A 141 6.42 -3.67 -0.27
C THR A 141 7.53 -4.10 0.67
N GLY A 142 8.49 -4.88 0.17
CA GLY A 142 9.65 -5.32 0.95
C GLY A 142 10.50 -4.15 1.41
N SER A 143 10.74 -3.17 0.53
CA SER A 143 11.49 -1.96 0.87
C SER A 143 10.84 -1.20 2.03
N ALA A 144 9.53 -0.93 1.93
CA ALA A 144 8.80 -0.18 2.94
C ALA A 144 8.70 -0.93 4.27
N VAL A 145 8.44 -2.26 4.23
CA VAL A 145 8.38 -3.10 5.43
C VAL A 145 9.73 -3.18 6.11
N ALA A 146 10.79 -3.51 5.37
CA ALA A 146 12.14 -3.61 5.93
C ALA A 146 12.56 -2.30 6.61
N ASN A 147 12.34 -1.15 5.95
CA ASN A 147 12.67 0.15 6.54
C ASN A 147 11.75 0.54 7.69
N GLY A 148 10.44 0.29 7.59
CA GLY A 148 9.46 0.62 8.62
C GLY A 148 9.70 -0.13 9.92
N PHE A 149 10.20 -1.37 9.84
CA PHE A 149 10.46 -2.26 10.98
C PHE A 149 11.93 -2.30 11.40
N LEU A 150 12.84 -1.59 10.71
CA LEU A 150 14.26 -1.58 11.04
C LEU A 150 14.49 -1.10 12.47
N GLY A 151 15.17 -1.94 13.26
CA GLY A 151 15.51 -1.65 14.66
C GLY A 151 14.33 -1.69 15.63
N VAL A 152 13.15 -2.15 15.21
CA VAL A 152 11.99 -2.29 16.10
C VAL A 152 12.20 -3.50 17.01
N GLU A 153 12.27 -3.24 18.31
CA GLU A 153 12.53 -4.24 19.34
C GLU A 153 11.42 -5.31 19.38
N GLY A 154 11.81 -6.57 19.57
CA GLY A 154 10.90 -7.72 19.65
C GLY A 154 10.33 -8.17 18.30
N ILE A 155 10.80 -7.60 17.17
CA ILE A 155 10.33 -7.95 15.84
C ILE A 155 11.50 -8.32 14.94
N HIS A 156 11.38 -9.44 14.21
CA HIS A 156 12.27 -9.82 13.12
C HIS A 156 11.49 -9.86 11.81
N VAL A 157 12.11 -9.43 10.71
CA VAL A 157 11.46 -9.37 9.39
C VAL A 157 12.21 -10.24 8.39
N TYR A 158 11.49 -11.13 7.74
CA TYR A 158 11.97 -11.92 6.61
C TYR A 158 11.34 -11.41 5.32
N VAL A 159 12.16 -10.89 4.41
CA VAL A 159 11.74 -10.34 3.12
C VAL A 159 12.09 -11.34 2.03
N LEU A 160 11.08 -12.04 1.49
CA LEU A 160 11.25 -12.99 0.40
C LEU A 160 11.06 -12.28 -0.94
N TYR A 161 12.03 -12.40 -1.83
CA TYR A 161 11.97 -11.77 -3.14
C TYR A 161 12.53 -12.69 -4.25
N PRO A 162 11.99 -12.60 -5.49
CA PRO A 162 12.43 -13.46 -6.58
C PRO A 162 13.77 -12.97 -7.15
N LYS A 163 14.71 -13.90 -7.28
CA LYS A 163 16.05 -13.65 -7.78
C LYS A 163 16.05 -13.02 -9.17
N GLY A 164 16.70 -11.84 -9.28
CA GLY A 164 16.87 -11.15 -10.55
C GLY A 164 15.58 -10.59 -11.16
N LYS A 165 14.46 -10.54 -10.40
CA LYS A 165 13.16 -10.03 -10.87
C LYS A 165 12.75 -8.71 -10.22
N VAL A 166 13.51 -8.23 -9.26
CA VAL A 166 13.32 -6.93 -8.60
C VAL A 166 14.35 -5.95 -9.18
N SER A 167 13.97 -4.68 -9.36
CA SER A 167 14.92 -3.68 -9.86
C SER A 167 16.08 -3.52 -8.87
N PRO A 168 17.34 -3.29 -9.35
CA PRO A 168 18.50 -3.15 -8.47
C PRO A 168 18.33 -2.06 -7.41
N ILE A 169 17.63 -0.97 -7.74
CA ILE A 169 17.37 0.14 -6.81
C ILE A 169 16.38 -0.28 -5.72
N GLN A 170 15.35 -1.04 -6.06
CA GLN A 170 14.41 -1.55 -5.05
C GLN A 170 15.04 -2.64 -4.18
N GLU A 171 15.84 -3.53 -4.79
CA GLU A 171 16.52 -4.63 -4.10
C GLU A 171 17.46 -4.12 -3.01
N CYS A 172 18.28 -3.10 -3.29
CA CYS A 172 19.21 -2.56 -2.30
C CYS A 172 18.50 -1.94 -1.09
N GLN A 173 17.26 -1.48 -1.21
CA GLN A 173 16.50 -0.88 -0.12
C GLN A 173 16.15 -1.85 1.03
N PHE A 174 16.21 -3.17 0.81
CA PHE A 174 15.99 -4.17 1.86
C PHE A 174 17.13 -5.17 2.04
N THR A 175 18.04 -5.27 1.06
CA THR A 175 19.18 -6.19 1.17
C THR A 175 20.41 -5.58 1.84
N THR A 176 20.42 -4.27 2.10
CA THR A 176 21.60 -3.58 2.68
C THR A 176 21.41 -3.18 4.15
N LEU A 177 20.28 -3.53 4.76
CA LEU A 177 19.91 -3.06 6.09
C LEU A 177 20.53 -3.88 7.23
N GLY A 178 20.50 -5.21 7.15
CA GLY A 178 20.91 -6.08 8.26
C GLY A 178 20.06 -5.90 9.52
N HIS A 179 20.67 -5.96 10.68
CA HIS A 179 20.00 -5.89 12.00
C HIS A 179 18.89 -6.95 12.16
N ASN A 180 17.66 -6.54 12.39
CA ASN A 180 16.48 -7.40 12.52
C ASN A 180 15.80 -7.68 11.16
N ILE A 181 16.48 -7.41 10.04
CA ILE A 181 15.96 -7.64 8.69
C ILE A 181 16.79 -8.71 7.99
N THR A 182 16.12 -9.77 7.53
CA THR A 182 16.72 -10.83 6.72
C THR A 182 16.08 -10.83 5.34
N ALA A 183 16.88 -10.58 4.31
CA ALA A 183 16.46 -10.70 2.92
C ALA A 183 16.72 -12.12 2.41
N ILE A 184 15.69 -12.77 1.84
CA ILE A 184 15.76 -14.13 1.29
C ILE A 184 15.55 -14.06 -0.22
N GLU A 185 16.60 -14.39 -0.96
CA GLU A 185 16.60 -14.42 -2.42
C GLU A 185 16.15 -15.79 -2.91
N VAL A 186 14.92 -15.88 -3.37
CA VAL A 186 14.28 -17.14 -3.80
C VAL A 186 14.55 -17.40 -5.27
N ASP A 187 15.03 -18.60 -5.59
CA ASP A 187 15.16 -19.06 -6.97
C ASP A 187 13.78 -19.44 -7.54
N GLY A 188 13.08 -18.47 -8.10
CA GLY A 188 11.71 -18.58 -8.56
C GLY A 188 11.12 -17.26 -9.04
N VAL A 189 9.80 -17.16 -8.99
CA VAL A 189 9.01 -15.96 -9.31
C VAL A 189 8.31 -15.41 -8.07
N PHE A 190 7.65 -14.27 -8.20
CA PHE A 190 6.95 -13.64 -7.07
C PHE A 190 5.87 -14.55 -6.45
N ASP A 191 5.16 -15.31 -7.28
CA ASP A 191 4.13 -16.25 -6.81
C ASP A 191 4.73 -17.37 -5.94
N ASP A 192 5.97 -17.81 -6.22
CA ASP A 192 6.68 -18.76 -5.38
C ASP A 192 6.99 -18.17 -3.99
N CYS A 193 7.44 -16.91 -3.94
CA CYS A 193 7.65 -16.21 -2.68
C CYS A 193 6.34 -16.12 -1.86
N GLN A 194 5.23 -15.81 -2.52
CA GLN A 194 3.92 -15.77 -1.86
C GLN A 194 3.48 -17.14 -1.36
N ALA A 195 3.72 -18.20 -2.16
CA ALA A 195 3.38 -19.56 -1.79
C ALA A 195 4.17 -20.01 -0.55
N LEU A 196 5.48 -19.70 -0.46
CA LEU A 196 6.31 -19.99 0.71
C LEU A 196 5.75 -19.30 1.97
N VAL A 197 5.42 -18.01 1.88
CA VAL A 197 4.83 -17.27 3.00
C VAL A 197 3.48 -17.85 3.41
N LYS A 198 2.59 -18.14 2.46
CA LYS A 198 1.28 -18.76 2.74
C LYS A 198 1.45 -20.13 3.41
N SER A 199 2.40 -20.95 2.94
CA SER A 199 2.69 -22.28 3.51
C SER A 199 3.19 -22.17 4.95
N ALA A 200 4.03 -21.17 5.26
CA ALA A 200 4.50 -20.94 6.63
C ALA A 200 3.35 -20.59 7.58
N PHE A 201 2.39 -19.79 7.16
CA PHE A 201 1.20 -19.48 7.98
C PHE A 201 0.29 -20.70 8.21
N MET A 202 0.36 -21.70 7.35
CA MET A 202 -0.46 -22.93 7.43
C MET A 202 0.26 -24.07 8.14
N ASP A 203 1.56 -23.96 8.38
CA ASP A 203 2.36 -25.03 9.00
C ASP A 203 2.19 -25.01 10.52
N ALA A 204 1.67 -26.12 11.07
CA ALA A 204 1.38 -26.23 12.50
C ALA A 204 2.66 -26.14 13.36
N GLU A 205 3.75 -26.78 12.94
CA GLU A 205 5.01 -26.78 13.67
C GLU A 205 5.66 -25.40 13.73
N LEU A 206 5.66 -24.65 12.61
CA LEU A 206 6.12 -23.26 12.62
C LEU A 206 5.29 -22.38 13.55
N ASN A 207 3.95 -22.55 13.54
CA ASN A 207 3.06 -21.76 14.40
C ASN A 207 3.15 -22.15 15.90
N GLU A 208 3.67 -23.34 16.23
CA GLU A 208 3.99 -23.72 17.60
C GLU A 208 5.32 -23.11 18.09
N HIS A 209 6.30 -22.94 17.19
CA HIS A 209 7.65 -22.46 17.53
C HIS A 209 7.87 -20.97 17.30
N MET A 210 7.05 -20.33 16.46
CA MET A 210 7.23 -18.94 16.07
C MET A 210 5.90 -18.18 16.03
N ARG A 211 5.93 -16.94 16.50
CA ARG A 211 4.80 -16.02 16.28
C ARG A 211 4.95 -15.37 14.92
N LEU A 212 4.14 -15.82 13.97
CA LEU A 212 4.16 -15.31 12.60
C LEU A 212 3.09 -14.25 12.36
N THR A 213 3.44 -13.20 11.64
CA THR A 213 2.49 -12.21 11.10
C THR A 213 2.86 -11.78 9.70
N SER A 214 1.87 -11.28 8.95
CA SER A 214 2.08 -10.73 7.62
C SER A 214 2.06 -9.21 7.63
N ALA A 215 3.02 -8.59 6.97
CA ALA A 215 3.03 -7.15 6.73
C ALA A 215 2.57 -6.76 5.31
N ASN A 216 1.88 -7.62 4.59
CA ASN A 216 1.25 -7.30 3.32
C ASN A 216 -0.04 -6.46 3.52
N SER A 217 -0.62 -5.94 2.45
CA SER A 217 -1.82 -5.08 2.48
C SER A 217 -3.10 -5.76 2.99
N ILE A 218 -3.05 -7.06 3.23
CA ILE A 218 -4.12 -7.82 3.89
C ILE A 218 -4.28 -7.44 5.36
N ASN A 219 -3.23 -6.98 6.03
CA ASN A 219 -3.26 -6.56 7.42
C ASN A 219 -3.94 -5.20 7.59
N VAL A 220 -4.87 -5.09 8.55
CA VAL A 220 -5.62 -3.84 8.83
C VAL A 220 -4.70 -2.68 9.19
N ALA A 221 -3.61 -2.92 9.91
CA ALA A 221 -2.64 -1.90 10.28
C ALA A 221 -1.81 -1.38 9.08
N ARG A 222 -1.86 -2.09 7.93
CA ARG A 222 -1.18 -1.68 6.70
C ARG A 222 -2.06 -0.85 5.79
N PHE A 223 -3.33 -1.20 5.61
CA PHE A 223 -4.17 -0.48 4.66
C PHE A 223 -4.93 0.70 5.28
N LEU A 224 -5.43 0.60 6.52
CA LEU A 224 -6.22 1.68 7.13
C LEU A 224 -5.45 3.02 7.21
N PRO A 225 -4.16 3.08 7.59
CA PRO A 225 -3.41 4.33 7.64
C PRO A 225 -3.25 5.01 6.27
N GLN A 226 -3.45 4.28 5.18
CA GLN A 226 -3.43 4.87 3.85
C GLN A 226 -4.61 5.84 3.61
N ALA A 227 -5.64 5.81 4.45
CA ALA A 227 -6.68 6.82 4.44
C ALA A 227 -6.14 8.23 4.75
N PHE A 228 -5.07 8.36 5.54
CA PHE A 228 -4.54 9.64 6.01
C PHE A 228 -4.23 10.62 4.87
N TYR A 229 -3.57 10.16 3.83
CA TYR A 229 -3.16 11.04 2.75
C TYR A 229 -4.31 11.45 1.82
N TYR A 230 -5.44 10.73 1.79
CA TYR A 230 -6.64 11.19 1.09
C TYR A 230 -7.26 12.41 1.77
N PHE A 231 -7.34 12.40 3.11
CA PHE A 231 -7.78 13.56 3.88
C PHE A 231 -6.81 14.73 3.73
N ASN A 232 -5.50 14.48 3.74
CA ASN A 232 -4.48 15.50 3.51
C ASN A 232 -4.57 16.12 2.11
N ALA A 233 -4.82 15.31 1.09
CA ALA A 233 -5.04 15.80 -0.29
C ALA A 233 -6.26 16.72 -0.36
N TYR A 234 -7.35 16.33 0.26
CA TYR A 234 -8.55 17.16 0.33
C TYR A 234 -8.29 18.49 1.06
N ALA A 235 -7.58 18.46 2.20
CA ALA A 235 -7.21 19.66 2.94
C ALA A 235 -6.37 20.65 2.06
N GLN A 236 -5.38 20.12 1.34
CA GLN A 236 -4.56 20.90 0.44
C GLN A 236 -5.37 21.51 -0.72
N LEU A 237 -6.27 20.71 -1.33
CA LEU A 237 -7.16 21.21 -2.39
C LEU A 237 -8.15 22.25 -1.87
N ARG A 238 -8.61 22.14 -0.62
CA ARG A 238 -9.43 23.18 0.01
C ARG A 238 -8.69 24.53 0.12
N ARG A 239 -7.42 24.50 0.52
CA ARG A 239 -6.56 25.72 0.54
C ARG A 239 -6.43 26.35 -0.84
N LEU A 240 -6.44 25.54 -1.90
CA LEU A 240 -6.36 25.99 -3.30
C LEU A 240 -7.72 26.37 -3.91
N GLY A 241 -8.83 26.19 -3.19
CA GLY A 241 -10.19 26.37 -3.74
C GLY A 241 -10.56 25.34 -4.82
N LYS A 242 -9.96 24.15 -4.79
CA LYS A 242 -10.08 23.09 -5.81
C LYS A 242 -10.67 21.78 -5.28
N ALA A 243 -11.22 21.76 -4.07
CA ALA A 243 -11.75 20.55 -3.45
C ALA A 243 -13.16 20.15 -3.93
N ALA A 244 -13.87 21.04 -4.63
CA ALA A 244 -15.20 20.73 -5.15
C ALA A 244 -15.10 19.65 -6.23
N ASP A 245 -16.06 18.71 -6.22
CA ASP A 245 -16.16 17.63 -7.20
C ASP A 245 -14.83 16.85 -7.41
N MET A 246 -14.14 16.53 -6.32
CA MET A 246 -12.87 15.80 -6.36
C MET A 246 -13.07 14.38 -6.87
N VAL A 247 -12.39 14.02 -7.95
CA VAL A 247 -12.30 12.67 -8.52
C VAL A 247 -10.89 12.15 -8.25
N VAL A 248 -10.78 10.97 -7.64
CA VAL A 248 -9.49 10.38 -7.31
C VAL A 248 -9.21 9.18 -8.19
N CYS A 249 -8.07 9.19 -8.88
CA CYS A 249 -7.60 8.04 -9.65
C CYS A 249 -6.46 7.32 -8.92
N VAL A 250 -6.64 6.03 -8.70
CA VAL A 250 -5.70 5.20 -7.97
C VAL A 250 -5.12 4.13 -8.90
N PRO A 251 -3.81 4.17 -9.18
CA PRO A 251 -3.11 3.04 -9.78
C PRO A 251 -3.25 1.82 -8.87
N SER A 252 -3.85 0.76 -9.36
CA SER A 252 -4.35 -0.33 -8.51
C SER A 252 -3.80 -1.69 -8.91
N GLY A 253 -2.97 -2.27 -8.05
CA GLY A 253 -2.53 -3.67 -8.11
C GLY A 253 -3.31 -4.53 -7.12
N ASN A 254 -2.93 -4.52 -5.83
CA ASN A 254 -3.60 -5.31 -4.78
C ASN A 254 -4.79 -4.60 -4.12
N PHE A 255 -5.16 -3.42 -4.59
CA PHE A 255 -6.34 -2.62 -4.18
C PHE A 255 -6.38 -2.17 -2.70
N GLY A 256 -5.32 -2.33 -1.93
CA GLY A 256 -5.24 -1.83 -0.55
C GLY A 256 -5.37 -0.30 -0.48
N ASN A 257 -4.73 0.40 -1.40
CA ASN A 257 -4.73 1.86 -1.46
C ASN A 257 -6.13 2.43 -1.75
N ILE A 258 -6.76 2.02 -2.85
CA ILE A 258 -8.13 2.48 -3.17
C ILE A 258 -9.13 2.07 -2.09
N CYS A 259 -8.96 0.88 -1.48
CA CYS A 259 -9.79 0.44 -0.36
C CYS A 259 -9.72 1.44 0.81
N ALA A 260 -8.53 1.93 1.17
CA ALA A 260 -8.38 2.97 2.19
C ALA A 260 -9.08 4.28 1.79
N GLY A 261 -9.03 4.67 0.52
CA GLY A 261 -9.77 5.81 -0.02
C GLY A 261 -11.29 5.64 0.09
N LEU A 262 -11.80 4.43 -0.16
CA LEU A 262 -13.23 4.12 0.02
C LEU A 262 -13.64 4.20 1.49
N PHE A 263 -12.79 3.74 2.41
CA PHE A 263 -12.99 3.94 3.84
C PHE A 263 -13.02 5.42 4.21
N ALA A 264 -12.10 6.22 3.68
CA ALA A 264 -12.11 7.67 3.88
C ALA A 264 -13.43 8.30 3.39
N LYS A 265 -13.96 7.87 2.24
CA LYS A 265 -15.27 8.31 1.74
C LYS A 265 -16.41 7.92 2.71
N ARG A 266 -16.39 6.70 3.26
CA ARG A 266 -17.35 6.24 4.28
C ARG A 266 -17.24 7.03 5.60
N MET A 267 -16.06 7.56 5.92
CA MET A 267 -15.83 8.45 7.05
C MET A 267 -16.36 9.88 6.82
N GLY A 268 -16.86 10.17 5.64
CA GLY A 268 -17.43 11.49 5.28
C GLY A 268 -16.54 12.35 4.39
N LEU A 269 -15.36 11.85 3.95
CA LEU A 269 -14.51 12.61 3.02
C LEU A 269 -15.24 12.80 1.68
N PRO A 270 -15.45 14.05 1.20
CA PRO A 270 -16.27 14.33 0.04
C PRO A 270 -15.54 14.05 -1.27
N ILE A 271 -15.25 12.78 -1.54
CA ILE A 271 -14.75 12.31 -2.83
C ILE A 271 -15.95 11.98 -3.70
N LYS A 272 -16.06 12.63 -4.84
CA LYS A 272 -17.18 12.44 -5.78
C LYS A 272 -17.17 11.04 -6.38
N HIS A 273 -16.02 10.61 -6.90
CA HIS A 273 -15.86 9.35 -7.61
C HIS A 273 -14.43 8.84 -7.56
N PHE A 274 -14.25 7.53 -7.64
CA PHE A 274 -12.96 6.88 -7.79
C PHE A 274 -12.78 6.30 -9.19
N ILE A 275 -11.55 6.33 -9.68
CA ILE A 275 -11.13 5.60 -10.87
C ILE A 275 -10.04 4.61 -10.45
N ALA A 276 -10.28 3.33 -10.63
CA ALA A 276 -9.26 2.29 -10.49
C ALA A 276 -8.53 2.16 -11.82
N ALA A 277 -7.28 2.61 -11.89
CA ALA A 277 -6.45 2.47 -13.08
C ALA A 277 -5.62 1.18 -12.98
N ASN A 278 -5.71 0.33 -14.00
CA ASN A 278 -4.96 -0.91 -14.13
C ASN A 278 -4.00 -0.83 -15.33
N ASN A 279 -2.95 -1.66 -15.29
CA ASN A 279 -2.19 -2.05 -16.46
C ASN A 279 -2.91 -3.22 -17.18
N ALA A 280 -2.19 -4.04 -17.97
CA ALA A 280 -2.76 -5.21 -18.63
C ALA A 280 -3.31 -6.29 -17.68
N ASN A 281 -3.01 -6.18 -16.35
CA ASN A 281 -3.61 -7.01 -15.32
C ASN A 281 -4.92 -6.36 -14.87
N ASP A 282 -5.99 -6.58 -15.57
CA ASP A 282 -7.22 -5.79 -15.52
C ASP A 282 -8.44 -6.54 -14.96
N VAL A 283 -8.22 -7.54 -14.11
CA VAL A 283 -9.27 -8.39 -13.53
C VAL A 283 -10.40 -7.56 -12.89
N PHE A 284 -10.07 -6.49 -12.18
CA PHE A 284 -11.08 -5.63 -11.57
C PHE A 284 -11.82 -4.78 -12.61
N TYR A 285 -11.13 -4.31 -13.65
CA TYR A 285 -11.80 -3.63 -14.77
C TYR A 285 -12.82 -4.53 -15.45
N GLN A 286 -12.46 -5.79 -15.74
CA GLN A 286 -13.36 -6.78 -16.31
C GLN A 286 -14.55 -7.07 -15.37
N TYR A 287 -14.30 -7.18 -14.06
CA TYR A 287 -15.37 -7.31 -13.07
C TYR A 287 -16.35 -6.12 -13.12
N LEU A 288 -15.86 -4.89 -13.22
CA LEU A 288 -16.74 -3.71 -13.34
C LEU A 288 -17.59 -3.76 -14.62
N GLN A 289 -17.12 -4.36 -15.71
CA GLN A 289 -17.88 -4.50 -16.95
C GLN A 289 -18.93 -5.62 -16.87
N THR A 290 -18.60 -6.73 -16.24
CA THR A 290 -19.37 -8.00 -16.35
C THR A 290 -20.13 -8.37 -15.07
N GLY A 291 -19.71 -7.89 -13.90
CA GLY A 291 -20.18 -8.37 -12.59
C GLY A 291 -19.58 -9.72 -12.19
N ILE A 292 -18.71 -10.31 -13.01
CA ILE A 292 -18.09 -11.61 -12.75
C ILE A 292 -16.62 -11.39 -12.42
N TYR A 293 -16.19 -11.79 -11.23
CA TYR A 293 -14.80 -11.74 -10.81
C TYR A 293 -14.08 -13.02 -11.17
N THR A 294 -13.09 -12.93 -12.04
CA THR A 294 -12.33 -14.08 -12.53
C THR A 294 -10.83 -13.80 -12.42
N PRO A 295 -10.15 -14.28 -11.37
CA PRO A 295 -8.70 -14.19 -11.26
C PRO A 295 -7.98 -14.77 -12.48
N GLN A 296 -6.86 -14.13 -12.84
CA GLN A 296 -6.01 -14.52 -13.98
C GLN A 296 -4.55 -14.61 -13.52
N PRO A 297 -3.71 -15.40 -14.17
CA PRO A 297 -2.26 -15.31 -13.99
C PRO A 297 -1.77 -13.88 -14.27
N SER A 298 -0.85 -13.35 -13.46
CA SER A 298 -0.31 -12.01 -13.69
C SER A 298 0.58 -11.97 -14.93
N ILE A 299 0.54 -10.83 -15.62
CA ILE A 299 1.36 -10.52 -16.80
C ILE A 299 2.38 -9.45 -16.38
N GLN A 300 3.63 -9.64 -16.77
CA GLN A 300 4.70 -8.67 -16.49
C GLN A 300 4.53 -7.42 -17.37
N THR A 301 4.58 -6.23 -16.74
CA THR A 301 4.45 -4.93 -17.39
C THR A 301 5.51 -3.93 -16.90
N ILE A 302 5.59 -2.75 -17.54
CA ILE A 302 6.46 -1.66 -17.08
C ILE A 302 5.96 -1.01 -15.77
N ALA A 303 4.68 -1.18 -15.43
CA ALA A 303 4.08 -0.73 -14.17
C ALA A 303 3.94 -1.92 -13.20
N ASN A 304 5.06 -2.54 -12.88
CA ASN A 304 5.16 -3.87 -12.27
C ASN A 304 4.51 -4.01 -10.89
N ALA A 305 4.35 -2.95 -10.13
CA ALA A 305 3.66 -3.01 -8.83
C ALA A 305 2.14 -3.25 -8.97
N MET A 306 1.61 -3.14 -10.19
CA MET A 306 0.22 -3.47 -10.54
C MET A 306 0.09 -4.83 -11.23
N ASP A 307 1.16 -5.63 -11.36
CA ASP A 307 1.14 -6.98 -11.95
C ASP A 307 0.51 -7.97 -10.96
N VAL A 308 -0.79 -7.85 -10.78
CA VAL A 308 -1.58 -8.64 -9.82
C VAL A 308 -2.81 -9.19 -10.52
N GLY A 309 -2.86 -10.50 -10.66
CA GLY A 309 -3.96 -11.23 -11.31
C GLY A 309 -5.10 -11.64 -10.36
N ASP A 310 -4.89 -11.54 -9.04
CA ASP A 310 -5.89 -11.83 -8.00
C ASP A 310 -5.74 -10.83 -6.83
N PRO A 311 -6.30 -9.61 -6.96
CA PRO A 311 -6.20 -8.58 -5.95
C PRO A 311 -6.83 -9.00 -4.61
N SER A 312 -6.03 -9.22 -3.58
CA SER A 312 -6.52 -9.68 -2.26
C SER A 312 -7.56 -8.74 -1.64
N ASN A 313 -7.43 -7.41 -1.82
CA ASN A 313 -8.36 -6.44 -1.25
C ASN A 313 -9.67 -6.29 -2.05
N PHE A 314 -9.85 -7.03 -3.15
CA PHE A 314 -11.15 -7.13 -3.80
C PHE A 314 -12.22 -7.63 -2.80
N ALA A 315 -11.89 -8.59 -1.95
CA ALA A 315 -12.80 -9.09 -0.91
C ALA A 315 -13.29 -7.97 0.01
N ARG A 316 -12.43 -7.01 0.40
CA ARG A 316 -12.83 -5.84 1.21
C ARG A 316 -13.74 -4.88 0.47
N ILE A 317 -13.46 -4.59 -0.80
CA ILE A 317 -14.32 -3.73 -1.62
C ILE A 317 -15.68 -4.38 -1.78
N TYR A 318 -15.72 -5.65 -2.12
CA TYR A 318 -16.95 -6.42 -2.31
C TYR A 318 -17.81 -6.45 -1.04
N ASP A 319 -17.17 -6.68 0.11
CA ASP A 319 -17.83 -6.66 1.42
C ASP A 319 -18.32 -5.26 1.82
N LEU A 320 -17.51 -4.20 1.62
CA LEU A 320 -17.83 -2.81 1.95
C LEU A 320 -19.11 -2.31 1.23
N TYR A 321 -19.40 -2.83 0.06
CA TYR A 321 -20.58 -2.51 -0.74
C TYR A 321 -21.70 -3.56 -0.61
N GLY A 322 -21.65 -4.44 0.41
CA GLY A 322 -22.67 -5.45 0.64
C GLY A 322 -22.79 -6.45 -0.51
N LYS A 323 -21.69 -6.68 -1.23
CA LYS A 323 -21.60 -7.59 -2.40
C LYS A 323 -22.44 -7.13 -3.59
N ASP A 324 -22.79 -5.86 -3.65
CA ASP A 324 -23.61 -5.25 -4.71
C ASP A 324 -22.72 -4.63 -5.81
N TRP A 325 -22.69 -5.26 -6.96
CA TRP A 325 -21.96 -4.79 -8.14
C TRP A 325 -22.40 -3.41 -8.63
N ALA A 326 -23.72 -3.12 -8.60
CA ALA A 326 -24.23 -1.83 -9.03
C ALA A 326 -23.78 -0.70 -8.08
N ALA A 327 -23.77 -0.97 -6.77
CA ALA A 327 -23.27 -0.03 -5.77
C ALA A 327 -21.76 0.23 -5.94
N ILE A 328 -20.95 -0.79 -6.22
CA ILE A 328 -19.52 -0.62 -6.53
C ILE A 328 -19.35 0.29 -7.74
N ARG A 329 -20.05 0.04 -8.83
CA ARG A 329 -19.98 0.84 -10.06
C ARG A 329 -20.48 2.28 -9.92
N SER A 330 -21.33 2.56 -8.97
CA SER A 330 -21.78 3.93 -8.70
C SER A 330 -20.66 4.82 -8.15
N ASP A 331 -19.74 4.23 -7.40
CA ASP A 331 -18.62 4.92 -6.75
C ASP A 331 -17.27 4.75 -7.48
N ILE A 332 -17.11 3.66 -8.22
CA ILE A 332 -15.82 3.29 -8.83
C ILE A 332 -16.01 2.99 -10.33
N SER A 333 -15.26 3.68 -11.16
CA SER A 333 -15.04 3.28 -12.57
C SER A 333 -13.64 2.68 -12.74
N GLY A 334 -13.45 1.91 -13.82
CA GLY A 334 -12.16 1.29 -14.15
C GLY A 334 -11.54 1.88 -15.40
N ALA A 335 -10.23 1.80 -15.49
CA ALA A 335 -9.45 2.05 -16.69
C ALA A 335 -8.33 1.01 -16.82
N THR A 336 -7.94 0.64 -18.03
CA THR A 336 -6.84 -0.29 -18.28
C THR A 336 -5.99 0.19 -19.43
N TYR A 337 -4.67 0.03 -19.34
CA TYR A 337 -3.71 0.55 -20.30
C TYR A 337 -2.59 -0.44 -20.58
N THR A 338 -2.19 -0.50 -21.85
CA THR A 338 -1.01 -1.26 -22.31
C THR A 338 0.28 -0.50 -21.96
N ASP A 339 1.42 -1.20 -21.98
CA ASP A 339 2.74 -0.61 -21.80
C ASP A 339 3.02 0.53 -22.78
N GLU A 340 2.62 0.39 -24.03
CA GLU A 340 2.75 1.45 -25.04
C GLU A 340 1.95 2.69 -24.67
N GLN A 341 0.70 2.53 -24.24
CA GLN A 341 -0.16 3.64 -23.81
C GLN A 341 0.40 4.34 -22.57
N ILE A 342 0.97 3.59 -21.63
CA ILE A 342 1.61 4.11 -20.43
C ILE A 342 2.85 4.93 -20.83
N ALA A 343 3.73 4.37 -21.66
CA ALA A 343 4.93 5.04 -22.13
C ALA A 343 4.62 6.34 -22.91
N ASP A 344 3.59 6.31 -23.78
CA ASP A 344 3.14 7.50 -24.51
C ASP A 344 2.61 8.59 -23.57
N THR A 345 1.90 8.19 -22.53
CA THR A 345 1.40 9.12 -21.52
C THR A 345 2.56 9.79 -20.77
N MET A 346 3.57 9.02 -20.35
CA MET A 346 4.76 9.56 -19.71
C MET A 346 5.45 10.62 -20.59
N ARG A 347 5.67 10.31 -21.88
CA ARG A 347 6.26 11.26 -22.84
C ARG A 347 5.42 12.54 -23.00
N GLN A 348 4.09 12.38 -23.13
CA GLN A 348 3.17 13.50 -23.31
C GLN A 348 3.13 14.42 -22.10
N VAL A 349 3.01 13.86 -20.88
CA VAL A 349 3.00 14.64 -19.64
C VAL A 349 4.30 15.40 -19.48
N PHE A 350 5.44 14.71 -19.64
CA PHE A 350 6.76 15.34 -19.54
C PHE A 350 6.94 16.48 -20.56
N LYS A 351 6.55 16.26 -21.81
CA LYS A 351 6.64 17.28 -22.87
C LYS A 351 5.76 18.49 -22.61
N MET A 352 4.55 18.28 -22.07
CA MET A 352 3.57 19.36 -21.86
C MET A 352 3.85 20.17 -20.59
N THR A 353 4.33 19.51 -19.53
CA THR A 353 4.34 20.11 -18.19
C THR A 353 5.71 20.07 -17.51
N GLY A 354 6.65 19.28 -18.01
CA GLY A 354 7.91 18.97 -17.34
C GLY A 354 7.77 17.99 -16.16
N TYR A 355 6.56 17.54 -15.84
CA TYR A 355 6.33 16.58 -14.75
C TYR A 355 6.74 15.18 -15.15
N VAL A 356 7.56 14.53 -14.33
CA VAL A 356 8.00 13.15 -14.54
C VAL A 356 7.10 12.21 -13.74
N CYS A 357 6.22 11.49 -14.45
CA CYS A 357 5.46 10.42 -13.84
C CYS A 357 6.28 9.12 -13.77
N ASP A 358 6.03 8.31 -12.73
CA ASP A 358 6.36 6.90 -12.82
C ASP A 358 5.33 6.17 -13.73
N PRO A 359 5.60 4.92 -14.16
CA PRO A 359 4.64 4.19 -15.00
C PRO A 359 3.26 3.99 -14.37
N HIS A 360 3.18 3.89 -13.04
CA HIS A 360 1.91 3.70 -12.32
C HIS A 360 1.11 5.00 -12.30
N GLY A 361 1.75 6.12 -11.93
CA GLY A 361 1.12 7.44 -11.94
C GLY A 361 0.66 7.86 -13.33
N ALA A 362 1.39 7.46 -14.38
CA ALA A 362 0.98 7.71 -15.76
C ALA A 362 -0.37 7.05 -16.11
N CYS A 363 -0.66 5.85 -15.61
CA CYS A 363 -1.99 5.24 -15.73
C CYS A 363 -3.06 6.13 -15.09
N GLY A 364 -2.79 6.66 -13.90
CA GLY A 364 -3.70 7.53 -13.18
C GLY A 364 -3.96 8.85 -13.89
N PHE A 365 -2.90 9.50 -14.37
CA PHE A 365 -3.01 10.74 -15.14
C PHE A 365 -3.83 10.54 -16.42
N ARG A 366 -3.56 9.49 -17.18
CA ARG A 366 -4.28 9.18 -18.43
C ARG A 366 -5.76 8.98 -18.16
N ALA A 367 -6.11 8.17 -17.16
CA ALA A 367 -7.50 7.90 -16.82
C ALA A 367 -8.27 9.18 -16.46
N LEU A 368 -7.65 10.11 -15.72
CA LEU A 368 -8.24 11.41 -15.43
C LEU A 368 -8.38 12.26 -16.70
N SER A 369 -7.34 12.31 -17.53
CA SER A 369 -7.36 13.11 -18.78
C SER A 369 -8.49 12.67 -19.72
N GLU A 370 -8.82 11.37 -19.74
CA GLU A 370 -9.85 10.80 -20.59
C GLU A 370 -11.28 10.94 -20.01
N ARG A 371 -11.41 11.10 -18.67
CA ARG A 371 -12.70 10.88 -17.98
C ARG A 371 -13.19 12.07 -17.15
N LEU A 372 -12.33 13.04 -16.80
CA LEU A 372 -12.77 14.22 -16.06
C LEU A 372 -13.78 15.04 -16.85
N ARG A 373 -14.82 15.46 -16.14
CA ARG A 373 -15.84 16.35 -16.68
C ARG A 373 -15.50 17.81 -16.36
N LYS A 374 -16.10 18.72 -17.09
CA LYS A 374 -15.95 20.17 -16.82
C LYS A 374 -16.38 20.51 -15.40
N GLY A 375 -15.50 21.16 -14.65
CA GLY A 375 -15.73 21.57 -13.26
C GLY A 375 -15.22 20.57 -12.22
N GLU A 376 -14.85 19.36 -12.62
CA GLU A 376 -14.24 18.38 -11.72
C GLU A 376 -12.74 18.65 -11.54
N THR A 377 -12.24 18.34 -10.33
CA THR A 377 -10.81 18.32 -10.00
C THR A 377 -10.33 16.89 -9.90
N GLY A 378 -9.36 16.51 -10.71
CA GLY A 378 -8.75 15.20 -10.68
C GLY A 378 -7.51 15.14 -9.80
N VAL A 379 -7.39 14.08 -9.01
CA VAL A 379 -6.17 13.75 -8.27
C VAL A 379 -5.76 12.34 -8.63
N PHE A 380 -4.59 12.16 -9.22
CA PHE A 380 -3.98 10.83 -9.34
C PHE A 380 -2.91 10.63 -8.29
N LEU A 381 -2.75 9.38 -7.85
CA LEU A 381 -1.74 9.02 -6.88
C LEU A 381 -0.43 8.68 -7.59
N GLU A 382 0.62 9.41 -7.27
CA GLU A 382 1.98 9.08 -7.67
C GLU A 382 2.60 8.21 -6.56
N THR A 383 2.60 6.91 -6.79
CA THR A 383 2.77 5.90 -5.73
C THR A 383 4.22 5.58 -5.40
N ALA A 384 5.16 5.92 -6.29
CA ALA A 384 6.58 5.75 -6.08
C ALA A 384 7.37 6.83 -6.83
N HIS A 385 8.57 7.14 -6.35
CA HIS A 385 9.45 8.08 -7.05
C HIS A 385 9.92 7.48 -8.38
N PRO A 386 9.87 8.23 -9.50
CA PRO A 386 10.27 7.73 -10.83
C PRO A 386 11.67 7.09 -10.88
N ALA A 387 12.61 7.59 -10.09
CA ALA A 387 13.98 7.05 -10.02
C ALA A 387 14.05 5.59 -9.54
N LYS A 388 13.01 5.06 -8.89
CA LYS A 388 12.95 3.63 -8.54
C LYS A 388 12.82 2.73 -9.78
N PHE A 389 12.33 3.31 -10.87
CA PHE A 389 12.14 2.70 -12.19
C PHE A 389 13.03 3.36 -13.24
N LYS A 390 14.20 3.88 -12.81
CA LYS A 390 15.10 4.73 -13.62
C LYS A 390 15.33 4.17 -15.02
N GLN A 391 15.68 2.90 -15.15
CA GLN A 391 15.96 2.29 -16.45
C GLN A 391 14.77 2.41 -17.41
N THR A 392 13.57 2.17 -16.92
CA THR A 392 12.32 2.28 -17.70
C THR A 392 12.00 3.72 -18.02
N VAL A 393 12.08 4.62 -17.02
CA VAL A 393 11.76 6.06 -17.18
C VAL A 393 12.74 6.73 -18.14
N ASP A 394 14.04 6.53 -17.97
CA ASP A 394 15.06 7.09 -18.87
C ASP A 394 14.92 6.58 -20.30
N GLY A 395 14.64 5.29 -20.46
CA GLY A 395 14.40 4.69 -21.78
C GLY A 395 13.17 5.25 -22.50
N ILE A 396 12.12 5.57 -21.74
CA ILE A 396 10.89 6.15 -22.30
C ILE A 396 11.07 7.64 -22.62
N LEU A 397 11.67 8.40 -21.70
CA LEU A 397 11.79 9.86 -21.82
C LEU A 397 13.01 10.30 -22.66
N GLY A 398 13.96 9.42 -22.88
CA GLY A 398 15.24 9.77 -23.51
C GLY A 398 16.08 10.75 -22.66
N SER A 399 15.95 10.69 -21.35
CA SER A 399 16.60 11.57 -20.37
C SER A 399 17.28 10.75 -19.29
N ASP A 400 18.16 11.37 -18.54
CA ASP A 400 18.85 10.78 -17.39
C ASP A 400 18.32 11.45 -16.11
N ILE A 401 17.25 10.87 -15.53
CA ILE A 401 16.66 11.44 -14.30
C ILE A 401 17.59 11.25 -13.11
N GLU A 402 17.64 12.26 -12.25
CA GLU A 402 18.46 12.23 -11.04
C GLU A 402 17.98 11.17 -10.05
N ILE A 403 18.93 10.45 -9.44
CA ILE A 403 18.64 9.52 -8.33
C ILE A 403 18.70 10.32 -7.03
N PRO A 404 17.60 10.41 -6.25
CA PRO A 404 17.61 11.10 -4.97
C PRO A 404 18.64 10.56 -3.99
N ALA A 405 19.23 11.44 -3.16
CA ALA A 405 20.25 11.08 -2.19
C ALA A 405 19.83 9.92 -1.26
N LYS A 406 18.55 9.83 -0.90
CA LYS A 406 18.01 8.70 -0.12
C LYS A 406 18.20 7.36 -0.83
N LEU A 407 17.98 7.29 -2.15
CA LEU A 407 18.20 6.05 -2.92
C LEU A 407 19.69 5.76 -3.11
N GLN A 408 20.51 6.79 -3.37
CA GLN A 408 21.95 6.63 -3.47
C GLN A 408 22.55 6.04 -2.19
N ALA A 409 22.05 6.43 -1.02
CA ALA A 409 22.49 5.88 0.26
C ALA A 409 22.30 4.36 0.35
N PHE A 410 21.18 3.84 -0.13
CA PHE A 410 20.95 2.38 -0.19
C PHE A 410 21.85 1.71 -1.22
N MET A 411 22.05 2.31 -2.38
CA MET A 411 22.89 1.76 -3.46
C MET A 411 24.36 1.63 -3.05
N ASN A 412 24.83 2.46 -2.12
CA ASN A 412 26.18 2.38 -1.56
C ASN A 412 26.33 1.30 -0.48
N GLY A 413 25.24 0.68 -0.05
CA GLY A 413 25.24 -0.39 0.95
C GLY A 413 25.74 -1.73 0.36
N LYS A 414 26.17 -2.63 1.24
CA LYS A 414 26.57 -3.99 0.86
C LYS A 414 25.36 -4.93 0.89
N LYS A 415 25.08 -5.57 -0.24
CA LYS A 415 24.02 -6.59 -0.33
C LYS A 415 24.28 -7.73 0.67
N GLN A 416 23.26 -8.03 1.46
CA GLN A 416 23.20 -9.16 2.40
C GLN A 416 21.89 -9.89 2.12
N SER A 417 21.98 -11.11 1.60
CA SER A 417 20.81 -11.94 1.32
C SER A 417 21.16 -13.41 1.48
N VAL A 418 20.16 -14.19 1.87
CA VAL A 418 20.23 -15.65 1.94
C VAL A 418 19.64 -16.22 0.66
N ALA A 419 20.44 -16.92 -0.12
CA ALA A 419 19.94 -17.60 -1.31
C ALA A 419 19.15 -18.85 -0.91
N MET A 420 17.97 -19.06 -1.52
CA MET A 420 17.08 -20.15 -1.17
C MET A 420 16.37 -20.71 -2.41
N PRO A 421 16.24 -22.04 -2.52
CA PRO A 421 15.39 -22.64 -3.54
C PRO A 421 13.91 -22.30 -3.25
N GLY A 422 13.07 -22.32 -4.30
CA GLY A 422 11.61 -22.12 -4.17
C GLY A 422 10.88 -23.30 -3.51
N ASP A 423 11.51 -23.94 -2.51
CA ASP A 423 11.03 -25.13 -1.81
C ASP A 423 10.66 -24.81 -0.36
N PHE A 424 9.44 -25.18 0.04
CA PHE A 424 8.94 -24.89 1.39
C PHE A 424 9.71 -25.63 2.48
N LYS A 425 10.19 -26.85 2.23
CA LYS A 425 10.96 -27.61 3.24
C LYS A 425 12.24 -26.86 3.61
N ALA A 426 12.98 -26.35 2.62
CA ALA A 426 14.18 -25.57 2.84
C ALA A 426 13.88 -24.26 3.61
N PHE A 427 12.80 -23.59 3.25
CA PHE A 427 12.37 -22.37 3.94
C PHE A 427 11.99 -22.65 5.40
N LYS A 428 11.23 -23.70 5.65
CA LYS A 428 10.84 -24.13 7.00
C LYS A 428 12.05 -24.45 7.87
N GLN A 429 12.98 -25.26 7.39
CA GLN A 429 14.22 -25.59 8.10
C GLN A 429 15.02 -24.33 8.45
N TYR A 430 15.16 -23.41 7.51
CA TYR A 430 15.83 -22.15 7.75
C TYR A 430 15.16 -21.33 8.88
N LEU A 431 13.83 -21.23 8.87
CA LEU A 431 13.09 -20.51 9.92
C LEU A 431 13.23 -21.16 11.29
N LEU A 432 13.30 -22.49 11.37
CA LEU A 432 13.50 -23.24 12.62
C LEU A 432 14.97 -23.24 13.10
N GLY A 433 15.91 -22.73 12.29
CA GLY A 433 17.35 -22.70 12.62
C GLY A 433 18.06 -24.04 12.41
N GLU A 434 17.54 -24.88 11.53
CA GLU A 434 18.06 -26.22 11.19
C GLU A 434 18.97 -26.21 9.95
#